data_4f805ac55c1685048b3be4e604735fb2
#
_entry.id   4f805ac55c1685048b3be4e604735fb2
#
_cell.length_a   1.000
_cell.length_b   1.000
_cell.length_c   1.000
_cell.angle_alpha   90.00
_cell.angle_beta   90.00
_cell.angle_gamma   90.00
#
_symmetry.space_group_name_H-M   'P 1'
#
loop_
_entity.id
_entity.type
_entity.pdbx_description
1 polymer ?
#
loop_
_entity_poly.entity_id
_entity_poly.type
_entity_poly.pdbx_seq_one_letter_code
_entity_poly.pdbx_strand_id
1 'polypeptide(L)'
;MFRSALLIATLVSAASVNSANAERQIATLSASEAEAIIDGCQAFAETNDRIHGIAVYDSSAHLLAFLRMDGASVGAAAFALEKAKAVAMWRFATSGMEEAVQGTPGFGNAPGVVSVAGGVPVFSADGKDFLGAVATSGEPPLQDVECAEAGITAAGLSATRG
;
A
#
# COMPACT_ATOMS: atom_id res chain seq x y z
N MET A 1 -76.60 -33.30 -12.43
CA MET A 1 -75.81 -32.38 -13.31
C MET A 1 -74.76 -31.71 -12.46
N PHE A 2 -73.58 -32.28 -12.38
CA PHE A 2 -72.43 -31.70 -11.65
C PHE A 2 -71.46 -31.09 -12.68
N ARG A 3 -71.23 -29.81 -12.59
CA ARG A 3 -70.20 -29.08 -13.41
C ARG A 3 -68.93 -29.00 -12.58
N SER A 4 -67.93 -29.77 -12.96
CA SER A 4 -66.55 -29.63 -12.43
C SER A 4 -65.90 -28.40 -13.07
N ALA A 5 -65.52 -27.48 -12.23
CA ALA A 5 -64.70 -26.31 -12.64
C ALA A 5 -63.23 -26.68 -12.44
N LEU A 6 -62.47 -26.69 -13.55
CA LEU A 6 -61.02 -26.92 -13.58
C LEU A 6 -60.31 -25.62 -13.30
N LEU A 7 -59.66 -25.50 -12.14
CA LEU A 7 -58.78 -24.36 -11.80
C LEU A 7 -57.41 -24.64 -12.39
N ILE A 8 -57.03 -23.81 -13.39
CA ILE A 8 -55.66 -23.79 -13.93
C ILE A 8 -54.82 -22.82 -13.09
N ALA A 9 -53.93 -23.35 -12.27
CA ALA A 9 -52.96 -22.55 -11.52
C ALA A 9 -51.75 -22.26 -12.43
N THR A 10 -51.64 -21.02 -12.89
CA THR A 10 -50.42 -20.56 -13.60
C THR A 10 -49.33 -20.28 -12.59
N LEU A 11 -48.29 -21.09 -12.59
CA LEU A 11 -47.04 -20.78 -11.89
C LEU A 11 -46.28 -19.70 -12.65
N VAL A 12 -46.26 -18.50 -12.07
CA VAL A 12 -45.34 -17.44 -12.50
C VAL A 12 -43.98 -17.71 -11.87
N SER A 13 -43.07 -18.23 -12.67
CA SER A 13 -41.65 -18.40 -12.26
C SER A 13 -40.99 -17.02 -12.27
N ALA A 14 -40.80 -16.42 -11.10
CA ALA A 14 -40.00 -15.22 -10.95
C ALA A 14 -38.53 -15.59 -11.14
N ALA A 15 -38.00 -15.35 -12.33
CA ALA A 15 -36.56 -15.38 -12.57
C ALA A 15 -35.91 -14.23 -11.80
N SER A 16 -35.27 -14.55 -10.67
CA SER A 16 -34.44 -13.62 -9.94
C SER A 16 -33.25 -13.26 -10.83
N VAL A 17 -33.28 -12.07 -11.41
CA VAL A 17 -32.10 -11.49 -12.06
C VAL A 17 -31.12 -11.12 -10.95
N ASN A 18 -30.27 -12.06 -10.58
CA ASN A 18 -29.12 -11.76 -9.74
C ASN A 18 -28.15 -10.93 -10.58
N SER A 19 -28.33 -9.62 -10.57
CA SER A 19 -27.33 -8.67 -11.06
C SER A 19 -26.16 -8.77 -10.10
N ALA A 20 -25.23 -9.70 -10.39
CA ALA A 20 -23.93 -9.71 -9.78
C ALA A 20 -23.16 -8.47 -10.28
N ASN A 21 -23.45 -7.30 -9.71
CA ASN A 21 -22.46 -6.26 -9.58
C ASN A 21 -21.41 -6.81 -8.63
N ALA A 22 -20.48 -7.58 -9.16
CA ALA A 22 -19.24 -7.87 -8.48
C ALA A 22 -18.57 -6.50 -8.29
N GLU A 23 -18.78 -5.90 -7.14
CA GLU A 23 -18.07 -4.72 -6.70
C GLU A 23 -16.58 -5.05 -6.82
N ARG A 24 -15.87 -4.39 -7.72
CA ARG A 24 -14.43 -4.58 -7.85
C ARG A 24 -13.80 -4.09 -6.54
N GLN A 25 -13.54 -5.00 -5.63
CA GLN A 25 -12.71 -4.70 -4.47
C GLN A 25 -11.30 -4.42 -4.96
N ILE A 26 -10.84 -3.19 -4.77
CA ILE A 26 -9.44 -2.84 -4.97
C ILE A 26 -8.68 -3.38 -3.78
N ALA A 27 -7.68 -4.25 -4.05
CA ALA A 27 -6.78 -4.72 -3.00
C ALA A 27 -6.03 -3.52 -2.38
N THR A 28 -6.02 -3.46 -1.07
CA THR A 28 -5.43 -2.34 -0.34
C THR A 28 -5.00 -2.76 1.06
N LEU A 29 -4.04 -2.06 1.65
CA LEU A 29 -3.68 -2.24 3.06
C LEU A 29 -4.85 -1.90 3.98
N SER A 30 -5.02 -2.69 5.02
CA SER A 30 -5.86 -2.35 6.17
C SER A 30 -5.10 -1.47 7.17
N ALA A 31 -5.82 -0.81 8.07
CA ALA A 31 -5.21 -0.04 9.15
C ALA A 31 -4.32 -0.91 10.06
N SER A 32 -4.75 -2.15 10.37
CA SER A 32 -3.97 -3.07 11.20
C SER A 32 -2.67 -3.54 10.54
N GLU A 33 -2.66 -3.76 9.22
CA GLU A 33 -1.42 -4.05 8.48
C GLU A 33 -0.50 -2.84 8.45
N ALA A 34 -1.04 -1.63 8.28
CA ALA A 34 -0.26 -0.39 8.33
C ALA A 34 0.39 -0.17 9.71
N GLU A 35 -0.32 -0.42 10.81
CA GLU A 35 0.21 -0.39 12.16
C GLU A 35 1.31 -1.44 12.35
N ALA A 36 1.10 -2.68 11.90
CA ALA A 36 2.12 -3.74 11.98
C ALA A 36 3.40 -3.40 11.20
N ILE A 37 3.29 -2.72 10.06
CA ILE A 37 4.44 -2.22 9.30
C ILE A 37 5.20 -1.16 10.12
N ILE A 38 4.49 -0.20 10.73
CA ILE A 38 5.11 0.82 11.59
C ILE A 38 5.86 0.15 12.75
N ASP A 39 5.19 -0.75 13.48
CA ASP A 39 5.75 -1.43 14.65
C ASP A 39 7.00 -2.24 14.28
N GLY A 40 6.95 -2.97 13.16
CA GLY A 40 8.07 -3.77 12.68
C GLY A 40 9.29 -2.94 12.28
N CYS A 41 9.09 -1.82 11.55
CA CYS A 41 10.16 -0.89 11.21
C CYS A 41 10.72 -0.21 12.47
N GLN A 42 9.86 0.25 13.39
CA GLN A 42 10.31 0.85 14.66
C GLN A 42 11.18 -0.12 15.47
N ALA A 43 10.74 -1.36 15.67
CA ALA A 43 11.50 -2.37 16.38
C ALA A 43 12.86 -2.66 15.73
N PHE A 44 12.89 -2.71 14.39
CA PHE A 44 14.13 -2.83 13.62
C PHE A 44 15.06 -1.63 13.84
N ALA A 45 14.52 -0.42 13.78
CA ALA A 45 15.28 0.82 13.96
C ALA A 45 15.89 0.89 15.36
N GLU A 46 15.11 0.61 16.41
CA GLU A 46 15.57 0.57 17.81
C GLU A 46 16.69 -0.46 18.02
N THR A 47 16.59 -1.64 17.39
CA THR A 47 17.62 -2.68 17.47
C THR A 47 18.95 -2.27 16.81
N ASN A 48 18.89 -1.36 15.83
CA ASN A 48 20.03 -0.92 15.04
C ASN A 48 20.50 0.51 15.38
N ASP A 49 20.03 1.10 16.49
CA ASP A 49 20.34 2.47 16.93
C ASP A 49 20.06 3.51 15.82
N ARG A 50 18.91 3.38 15.12
CA ARG A 50 18.48 4.25 14.02
C ARG A 50 17.22 5.02 14.36
N ILE A 51 17.03 6.16 13.70
CA ILE A 51 15.91 7.07 13.98
C ILE A 51 15.24 7.48 12.66
N HIS A 52 13.96 7.13 12.50
CA HIS A 52 13.22 7.38 11.27
C HIS A 52 11.92 8.17 11.48
N GLY A 53 11.49 8.89 10.43
CA GLY A 53 10.08 9.09 10.13
C GLY A 53 9.60 7.90 9.29
N ILE A 54 8.43 7.34 9.59
CA ILE A 54 7.85 6.16 8.94
C ILE A 54 6.44 6.51 8.47
N ALA A 55 6.13 6.31 7.19
CA ALA A 55 4.82 6.62 6.63
C ALA A 55 4.28 5.44 5.80
N VAL A 56 3.00 5.10 5.98
CA VAL A 56 2.31 4.03 5.25
C VAL A 56 1.10 4.59 4.55
N TYR A 57 1.00 4.33 3.23
CA TYR A 57 -0.09 4.74 2.36
C TYR A 57 -0.79 3.53 1.77
N ASP A 58 -2.09 3.65 1.52
CA ASP A 58 -2.89 2.66 0.81
C ASP A 58 -2.64 2.65 -0.71
N SER A 59 -3.24 1.70 -1.44
CA SER A 59 -3.12 1.59 -2.90
C SER A 59 -3.75 2.74 -3.68
N SER A 60 -4.48 3.63 -3.02
CA SER A 60 -5.11 4.84 -3.56
C SER A 60 -4.37 6.13 -3.16
N ALA A 61 -3.20 5.98 -2.54
CA ALA A 61 -2.35 7.07 -2.07
C ALA A 61 -2.98 7.93 -0.95
N HIS A 62 -3.77 7.30 -0.05
CA HIS A 62 -4.21 7.91 1.20
C HIS A 62 -3.33 7.44 2.35
N LEU A 63 -2.99 8.36 3.25
CA LEU A 63 -2.22 8.07 4.45
C LEU A 63 -3.03 7.16 5.39
N LEU A 64 -2.46 6.00 5.78
CA LEU A 64 -3.05 5.09 6.76
C LEU A 64 -2.41 5.24 8.13
N ALA A 65 -1.08 5.27 8.19
CA ALA A 65 -0.33 5.36 9.44
C ALA A 65 0.94 6.21 9.27
N PHE A 66 1.34 6.87 10.34
CA PHE A 66 2.55 7.68 10.37
C PHE A 66 3.13 7.70 11.79
N LEU A 67 4.44 7.48 11.85
CA LEU A 67 5.22 7.64 13.08
C LEU A 67 6.43 8.56 12.81
N ARG A 68 6.61 9.54 13.65
CA ARG A 68 7.90 10.23 13.80
C ARG A 68 8.53 9.75 15.09
N MET A 69 9.58 8.93 14.97
CA MET A 69 10.32 8.46 16.14
C MET A 69 10.92 9.64 16.91
N ASP A 70 11.10 9.46 18.22
CA ASP A 70 11.77 10.45 19.05
C ASP A 70 13.18 10.74 18.54
N GLY A 71 13.50 12.01 18.36
CA GLY A 71 14.75 12.44 17.75
C GLY A 71 14.73 12.59 16.23
N ALA A 72 13.75 12.05 15.53
CA ALA A 72 13.64 12.27 14.08
C ALA A 72 13.38 13.74 13.76
N SER A 73 14.13 14.27 12.78
CA SER A 73 13.96 15.65 12.34
C SER A 73 12.61 15.85 11.64
N VAL A 74 12.09 17.08 11.66
CA VAL A 74 10.86 17.43 10.92
C VAL A 74 11.03 17.19 9.43
N GLY A 75 12.22 17.46 8.88
CA GLY A 75 12.53 17.23 7.46
C GLY A 75 12.51 15.74 7.10
N ALA A 76 13.11 14.88 7.92
CA ALA A 76 13.05 13.42 7.72
C ALA A 76 11.61 12.91 7.76
N ALA A 77 10.83 13.32 8.75
CA ALA A 77 9.43 12.95 8.89
C ALA A 77 8.59 13.38 7.66
N ALA A 78 8.75 14.62 7.20
CA ALA A 78 8.09 15.12 6.00
C ALA A 78 8.51 14.34 4.74
N PHE A 79 9.80 14.01 4.64
CA PHE A 79 10.31 13.29 3.46
C PHE A 79 9.85 11.83 3.40
N ALA A 80 9.65 11.17 4.54
CA ALA A 80 9.02 9.85 4.59
C ALA A 80 7.61 9.87 3.99
N LEU A 81 6.81 10.89 4.30
CA LEU A 81 5.47 11.07 3.74
C LEU A 81 5.52 11.21 2.20
N GLU A 82 6.44 12.04 1.68
CA GLU A 82 6.59 12.25 0.24
C GLU A 82 7.07 10.98 -0.48
N LYS A 83 8.06 10.27 0.07
CA LYS A 83 8.55 9.00 -0.49
C LYS A 83 7.44 7.95 -0.55
N ALA A 84 6.68 7.74 0.55
CA ALA A 84 5.61 6.75 0.59
C ALA A 84 4.48 7.09 -0.38
N LYS A 85 4.07 8.36 -0.44
CA LYS A 85 3.07 8.84 -1.39
C LYS A 85 3.52 8.65 -2.84
N ALA A 86 4.79 8.94 -3.15
CA ALA A 86 5.37 8.72 -4.47
C ALA A 86 5.22 7.25 -4.90
N VAL A 87 5.61 6.30 -4.03
CA VAL A 87 5.47 4.86 -4.30
C VAL A 87 4.01 4.45 -4.46
N ALA A 88 3.10 4.94 -3.63
CA ALA A 88 1.67 4.63 -3.75
C ALA A 88 1.08 5.11 -5.09
N MET A 89 1.51 6.28 -5.58
CA MET A 89 1.08 6.85 -6.87
C MET A 89 1.68 6.11 -8.07
N TRP A 90 2.96 5.79 -8.04
CA TRP A 90 3.72 5.26 -9.19
C TRP A 90 3.86 3.74 -9.17
N ARG A 91 3.62 3.07 -8.03
CA ARG A 91 3.63 1.62 -7.80
C ARG A 91 4.97 0.93 -8.02
N PHE A 92 6.08 1.66 -7.82
CA PHE A 92 7.43 1.13 -7.78
C PHE A 92 8.30 1.94 -6.80
N ALA A 93 9.39 1.33 -6.35
CA ALA A 93 10.25 1.89 -5.31
C ALA A 93 10.87 3.22 -5.72
N THR A 94 11.16 4.09 -4.74
CA THR A 94 11.85 5.36 -4.99
C THR A 94 13.28 5.17 -5.49
N SER A 95 13.96 4.07 -5.20
CA SER A 95 15.23 3.69 -5.85
C SER A 95 15.08 3.50 -7.36
N GLY A 96 14.00 2.85 -7.80
CA GLY A 96 13.69 2.73 -9.22
C GLY A 96 13.32 4.07 -9.87
N MET A 97 12.71 5.00 -9.12
CA MET A 97 12.50 6.37 -9.61
C MET A 97 13.80 7.12 -9.80
N GLU A 98 14.77 6.93 -8.91
CA GLU A 98 16.13 7.48 -9.04
C GLU A 98 16.79 7.02 -10.34
N GLU A 99 16.73 5.72 -10.64
CA GLU A 99 17.23 5.17 -11.91
C GLU A 99 16.48 5.73 -13.12
N ALA A 100 15.14 5.81 -13.04
CA ALA A 100 14.30 6.32 -14.12
C ALA A 100 14.56 7.80 -14.43
N VAL A 101 14.86 8.62 -13.42
CA VAL A 101 15.24 10.03 -13.58
C VAL A 101 16.56 10.16 -14.36
N GLN A 102 17.51 9.25 -14.15
CA GLN A 102 18.76 9.23 -14.90
C GLN A 102 18.57 8.79 -16.35
N GLY A 103 17.67 7.84 -16.60
CA GLY A 103 17.43 7.24 -17.92
C GLY A 103 16.38 7.95 -18.78
N THR A 104 15.50 8.78 -18.19
CA THR A 104 14.37 9.39 -18.89
C THR A 104 14.35 10.89 -18.68
N PRO A 105 14.73 11.69 -19.71
CA PRO A 105 14.71 13.15 -19.61
C PRO A 105 13.33 13.68 -19.19
N GLY A 106 13.31 14.52 -18.15
CA GLY A 106 12.10 15.16 -17.66
C GLY A 106 11.27 14.32 -16.66
N PHE A 107 11.56 13.04 -16.45
CA PHE A 107 10.81 12.22 -15.49
C PHE A 107 10.86 12.80 -14.07
N GLY A 108 11.99 13.36 -13.65
CA GLY A 108 12.12 14.00 -12.34
C GLY A 108 11.20 15.20 -12.10
N ASN A 109 10.59 15.76 -13.16
CA ASN A 109 9.60 16.84 -13.07
C ASN A 109 8.16 16.33 -13.06
N ALA A 110 7.94 15.01 -13.16
CA ALA A 110 6.60 14.44 -13.11
C ALA A 110 6.02 14.55 -11.69
N PRO A 111 4.71 14.79 -11.56
CA PRO A 111 4.08 14.96 -10.25
C PRO A 111 4.30 13.76 -9.33
N GLY A 112 4.76 14.01 -8.10
CA GLY A 112 4.94 12.98 -7.08
C GLY A 112 6.12 12.04 -7.35
N VAL A 113 7.07 12.39 -8.18
CA VAL A 113 8.34 11.65 -8.33
C VAL A 113 9.30 12.05 -7.22
N VAL A 114 9.84 11.06 -6.52
CA VAL A 114 10.89 11.22 -5.49
C VAL A 114 12.04 10.29 -5.83
N SER A 115 13.20 10.88 -6.17
CA SER A 115 14.39 10.14 -6.64
C SER A 115 15.43 9.95 -5.53
N VAL A 116 14.99 9.51 -4.36
CA VAL A 116 15.85 9.14 -3.22
C VAL A 116 15.28 7.88 -2.58
N ALA A 117 16.09 6.83 -2.46
CA ALA A 117 15.67 5.55 -1.90
C ALA A 117 15.12 5.68 -0.47
N GLY A 118 14.29 4.73 -0.06
CA GLY A 118 13.62 4.66 1.24
C GLY A 118 12.11 4.45 1.14
N GLY A 119 11.53 4.60 -0.06
CA GLY A 119 10.15 4.24 -0.35
C GLY A 119 10.05 2.88 -1.02
N VAL A 120 9.21 1.99 -0.48
CA VAL A 120 9.09 0.58 -0.88
C VAL A 120 7.62 0.23 -1.14
N PRO A 121 7.29 -0.42 -2.26
CA PRO A 121 5.94 -0.91 -2.51
C PRO A 121 5.60 -2.07 -1.57
N VAL A 122 4.32 -2.17 -1.22
CA VAL A 122 3.80 -3.26 -0.39
C VAL A 122 2.86 -4.11 -1.23
N PHE A 123 3.15 -5.41 -1.26
CA PHE A 123 2.32 -6.41 -1.95
C PHE A 123 1.74 -7.42 -0.96
N SER A 124 0.69 -8.13 -1.41
CA SER A 124 0.19 -9.31 -0.71
C SER A 124 1.32 -10.31 -0.44
N ALA A 125 1.15 -11.19 0.55
CA ALA A 125 2.17 -12.17 0.94
C ALA A 125 2.68 -13.04 -0.23
N ASP A 126 1.84 -13.30 -1.24
CA ASP A 126 2.20 -14.02 -2.47
C ASP A 126 2.74 -13.10 -3.59
N GLY A 127 2.88 -11.81 -3.33
CA GLY A 127 3.43 -10.82 -4.25
C GLY A 127 2.53 -10.38 -5.41
N LYS A 128 1.27 -10.86 -5.48
CA LYS A 128 0.42 -10.61 -6.66
C LYS A 128 -0.28 -9.26 -6.65
N ASP A 129 -0.84 -8.88 -5.50
CA ASP A 129 -1.63 -7.66 -5.38
C ASP A 129 -0.81 -6.53 -4.78
N PHE A 130 -0.79 -5.37 -5.44
CA PHE A 130 -0.25 -4.15 -4.88
C PHE A 130 -1.23 -3.60 -3.85
N LEU A 131 -0.80 -3.50 -2.60
CA LEU A 131 -1.64 -3.09 -1.47
C LEU A 131 -1.41 -1.66 -1.03
N GLY A 132 -0.25 -1.09 -1.31
CA GLY A 132 0.12 0.24 -0.86
C GLY A 132 1.63 0.45 -0.84
N ALA A 133 2.07 1.33 0.04
CA ALA A 133 3.47 1.73 0.14
C ALA A 133 3.86 2.06 1.57
N VAL A 134 5.11 1.80 1.92
CA VAL A 134 5.76 2.33 3.11
C VAL A 134 7.02 3.09 2.72
N ALA A 135 7.34 4.14 3.44
CA ALA A 135 8.64 4.77 3.32
C ALA A 135 9.16 5.21 4.67
N THR A 136 10.48 5.24 4.75
CA THR A 136 11.21 5.78 5.88
C THR A 136 12.19 6.85 5.44
N SER A 137 12.57 7.70 6.37
CA SER A 137 13.59 8.71 6.16
C SER A 137 14.18 9.13 7.51
N GLY A 138 15.47 9.36 7.52
CA GLY A 138 16.21 9.77 8.72
C GLY A 138 17.65 9.33 8.69
N GLU A 139 17.92 8.27 7.96
CA GLU A 139 19.21 7.61 7.82
C GLU A 139 19.71 7.67 6.35
N PRO A 140 20.89 7.16 6.04
CA PRO A 140 21.32 6.93 4.66
C PRO A 140 20.27 6.13 3.85
N PRO A 141 20.04 6.44 2.57
CA PRO A 141 18.90 5.93 1.80
C PRO A 141 18.72 4.40 1.80
N LEU A 142 19.82 3.62 1.81
CA LEU A 142 19.74 2.15 1.89
C LEU A 142 19.29 1.66 3.27
N GLN A 143 19.64 2.38 4.34
CA GLN A 143 19.20 2.06 5.70
C GLN A 143 17.71 2.42 5.89
N ASP A 144 17.24 3.44 5.19
CA ASP A 144 15.82 3.75 5.10
C ASP A 144 15.07 2.55 4.46
N VAL A 145 15.57 2.00 3.33
CA VAL A 145 14.97 0.82 2.67
C VAL A 145 14.91 -0.39 3.61
N GLU A 146 16.00 -0.67 4.33
CA GLU A 146 16.08 -1.81 5.27
C GLU A 146 14.97 -1.74 6.36
N CYS A 147 14.72 -0.56 6.94
CA CYS A 147 13.66 -0.38 7.93
C CYS A 147 12.27 -0.60 7.30
N ALA A 148 12.01 -0.04 6.12
CA ALA A 148 10.76 -0.22 5.41
C ALA A 148 10.48 -1.70 5.11
N GLU A 149 11.48 -2.44 4.61
CA GLU A 149 11.38 -3.87 4.30
C GLU A 149 11.21 -4.74 5.55
N ALA A 150 11.88 -4.38 6.66
CA ALA A 150 11.69 -5.04 7.96
C ALA A 150 10.24 -4.89 8.44
N GLY A 151 9.65 -3.70 8.31
CA GLY A 151 8.24 -3.47 8.62
C GLY A 151 7.29 -4.31 7.77
N ILE A 152 7.49 -4.34 6.44
CA ILE A 152 6.69 -5.16 5.52
C ILE A 152 6.77 -6.64 5.91
N THR A 153 7.97 -7.14 6.18
CA THR A 153 8.20 -8.53 6.59
C THR A 153 7.51 -8.86 7.91
N ALA A 154 7.58 -7.96 8.91
CA ALA A 154 6.92 -8.13 10.20
C ALA A 154 5.39 -8.21 10.08
N ALA A 155 4.82 -7.50 9.11
CA ALA A 155 3.39 -7.55 8.80
C ALA A 155 2.99 -8.82 7.99
N GLY A 156 3.92 -9.71 7.64
CA GLY A 156 3.65 -10.91 6.84
C GLY A 156 3.36 -10.60 5.36
N LEU A 157 3.81 -9.45 4.87
CA LEU A 157 3.61 -8.96 3.51
C LEU A 157 4.90 -9.05 2.69
N SER A 158 4.84 -8.70 1.40
CA SER A 158 5.97 -8.75 0.48
C SER A 158 6.37 -7.35 -0.03
N ALA A 159 7.68 -7.08 -0.08
CA ALA A 159 8.26 -5.90 -0.72
C ALA A 159 8.44 -6.08 -2.23
N THR A 160 8.29 -7.31 -2.74
CA THR A 160 8.54 -7.65 -4.14
C THR A 160 7.30 -8.24 -4.79
N ARG A 161 7.16 -7.97 -6.08
CA ARG A 161 6.14 -8.61 -6.91
C ARG A 161 6.54 -10.07 -7.17
N GLY A 162 5.60 -11.01 -6.95
CA GLY A 162 5.77 -12.44 -7.23
C GLY A 162 5.56 -12.80 -8.71
#